data_5ba7b786ef272d813444bd93461e06ee
#
_entry.id   5ba7b786ef272d813444bd93461e06ee
#
_cell.length_a   1.000
_cell.length_b   1.000
_cell.length_c   1.000
_cell.angle_alpha   90.00
_cell.angle_beta   90.00
_cell.angle_gamma   90.00
#
_symmetry.space_group_name_H-M   'P 1'
#
loop_
_entity.id
_entity.type
_entity.pdbx_description
1 polymer ?
#
loop_
_entity_poly.entity_id
_entity_poly.type
_entity_poly.pdbx_seq_one_letter_code
_entity_poly.pdbx_strand_id
1 'polypeptide(L)'
;MTRLRFFLRLALATLATVTFPFITPAQDTRYFVAYSHHMEEPGSLEVELNSTYGTQKMGNAFVAPWVELEYGATGWWTTEFYLDTQSTFDDSTLFTGFRWENRFRPLMREHWINPVLYVEYENTNGADKTLKEVVGFDNQFDFSEPNSELRKEHNHEIETKLILSSDYKGWNISENFICEKNLGHQPWEFGYAVGVSRPLRLAATSERCNFCSENFVVGAEMYGGLGTAARFTLSGTSHYVAPLVAWELPNGVSFRVSPGFGLNDNSHRFLLRWGVSYEISGFGRKVRSLFQ
;
A
#
# COMPACT_ATOMS: atom_id res chain seq x y z
N MET A 1 42.45 20.62 6.60
CA MET A 1 41.77 21.25 5.43
C MET A 1 41.31 20.25 4.35
N THR A 2 41.92 19.07 4.20
CA THR A 2 41.61 18.11 3.15
C THR A 2 40.30 17.33 3.40
N ARG A 3 39.95 16.99 4.63
CA ARG A 3 38.71 16.24 4.94
C ARG A 3 37.42 17.04 4.73
N LEU A 4 37.45 18.35 5.03
CA LEU A 4 36.28 19.21 4.82
C LEU A 4 35.95 19.41 3.32
N ARG A 5 36.95 19.41 2.46
CA ARG A 5 36.75 19.50 1.00
C ARG A 5 36.20 18.18 0.41
N PHE A 6 36.48 17.04 1.02
CA PHE A 6 35.92 15.75 0.61
C PHE A 6 34.42 15.66 0.94
N PHE A 7 34.02 16.04 2.16
CA PHE A 7 32.60 16.05 2.55
C PHE A 7 31.79 17.10 1.77
N LEU A 8 32.38 18.24 1.46
CA LEU A 8 31.72 19.26 0.63
C LEU A 8 31.52 18.79 -0.82
N ARG A 9 32.47 18.04 -1.38
CA ARG A 9 32.34 17.42 -2.71
C ARG A 9 31.34 16.27 -2.74
N LEU A 10 31.26 15.49 -1.67
CA LEU A 10 30.26 14.43 -1.53
C LEU A 10 28.84 15.02 -1.39
N ALA A 11 28.68 16.08 -0.61
CA ALA A 11 27.42 16.80 -0.46
C ALA A 11 26.99 17.54 -1.75
N LEU A 12 27.94 18.08 -2.53
CA LEU A 12 27.63 18.67 -3.84
C LEU A 12 27.33 17.61 -4.90
N ALA A 13 27.96 16.44 -4.83
CA ALA A 13 27.66 15.33 -5.75
C ALA A 13 26.27 14.75 -5.50
N THR A 14 25.82 14.67 -4.25
CA THR A 14 24.45 14.29 -3.92
C THR A 14 23.42 15.35 -4.29
N LEU A 15 23.78 16.64 -4.28
CA LEU A 15 22.87 17.72 -4.68
C LEU A 15 22.76 17.90 -6.21
N ALA A 16 23.77 17.47 -6.98
CA ALA A 16 23.81 17.60 -8.43
C ALA A 16 23.02 16.49 -9.19
N THR A 17 22.54 15.46 -8.51
CA THR A 17 21.77 14.37 -9.14
C THR A 17 20.26 14.62 -9.18
N VAL A 18 19.76 15.75 -8.68
CA VAL A 18 18.33 16.07 -8.54
C VAL A 18 17.74 16.80 -9.77
N THR A 19 18.49 17.04 -10.83
CA THR A 19 18.01 17.83 -11.98
C THR A 19 18.03 17.10 -13.31
N PHE A 20 17.23 16.04 -13.45
CA PHE A 20 16.71 15.66 -14.76
C PHE A 20 15.23 15.38 -14.65
N PRO A 21 14.38 16.22 -15.24
CA PRO A 21 12.96 15.94 -15.31
C PRO A 21 12.74 14.95 -16.47
N PHE A 22 12.78 13.68 -16.18
CA PHE A 22 12.04 12.74 -17.01
C PHE A 22 10.56 12.88 -16.61
N ILE A 23 9.70 13.12 -17.58
CA ILE A 23 8.25 12.99 -17.41
C ILE A 23 8.00 11.50 -17.35
N THR A 24 8.05 10.93 -16.18
CA THR A 24 7.45 9.63 -15.92
C THR A 24 5.98 9.89 -15.60
N PRO A 25 5.04 9.14 -16.14
CA PRO A 25 3.72 9.10 -15.55
C PRO A 25 3.90 8.74 -14.08
N ALA A 26 3.31 9.52 -13.20
CA ALA A 26 3.32 9.23 -11.78
C ALA A 26 2.74 7.82 -11.60
N GLN A 27 3.35 7.09 -10.70
CA GLN A 27 2.98 5.73 -10.42
C GLN A 27 1.51 5.60 -9.99
N ASP A 28 0.98 4.44 -10.19
CA ASP A 28 -0.44 4.20 -10.24
C ASP A 28 -1.00 3.47 -9.00
N THR A 29 -0.29 3.48 -7.88
CA THR A 29 -0.82 2.98 -6.60
C THR A 29 -1.80 4.00 -6.04
N ARG A 30 -3.04 3.97 -6.53
CA ARG A 30 -4.08 4.94 -6.16
C ARG A 30 -4.79 4.57 -4.89
N TYR A 31 -4.79 3.30 -4.54
CA TYR A 31 -5.53 2.70 -3.44
C TYR A 31 -4.64 2.44 -2.23
N PHE A 32 -5.25 2.14 -1.09
CA PHE A 32 -4.55 1.69 0.11
C PHE A 32 -4.76 0.20 0.41
N VAL A 33 -5.88 -0.36 -0.03
CA VAL A 33 -6.26 -1.77 0.23
C VAL A 33 -6.51 -2.52 -1.06
N ALA A 34 -7.20 -1.90 -2.01
CA ALA A 34 -7.37 -2.49 -3.33
C ALA A 34 -6.09 -2.32 -4.16
N TYR A 35 -5.80 -3.28 -5.00
CA TYR A 35 -4.71 -3.23 -5.98
C TYR A 35 -5.29 -3.16 -7.38
N SER A 36 -4.63 -2.42 -8.26
CA SER A 36 -4.94 -2.39 -9.69
C SER A 36 -4.02 -3.33 -10.48
N HIS A 37 -4.17 -3.35 -11.80
CA HIS A 37 -3.29 -4.13 -12.68
C HIS A 37 -2.01 -3.37 -13.08
N HIS A 38 -1.86 -2.16 -12.60
CA HIS A 38 -0.68 -1.36 -12.86
C HIS A 38 0.50 -1.91 -12.06
N MET A 39 1.67 -1.90 -12.68
CA MET A 39 2.90 -2.46 -12.16
C MET A 39 3.96 -1.38 -12.15
N GLU A 40 4.88 -1.44 -11.20
CA GLU A 40 6.02 -0.53 -11.17
C GLU A 40 6.86 -0.63 -12.46
N GLU A 41 7.37 0.50 -12.94
CA GLU A 41 8.17 0.54 -14.17
C GLU A 41 9.44 -0.33 -14.06
N PRO A 42 9.78 -1.14 -15.09
CA PRO A 42 10.94 -2.01 -15.05
C PRO A 42 12.23 -1.26 -14.73
N GLY A 43 12.85 -1.62 -13.61
CA GLY A 43 14.11 -1.04 -13.12
C GLY A 43 13.93 0.25 -12.32
N SER A 44 12.71 0.69 -12.04
CA SER A 44 12.41 1.78 -11.12
C SER A 44 12.22 1.26 -9.69
N LEU A 45 12.42 2.12 -8.72
CA LEU A 45 12.19 1.87 -7.30
C LEU A 45 11.30 2.98 -6.76
N GLU A 46 10.17 2.62 -6.18
CA GLU A 46 9.39 3.53 -5.35
C GLU A 46 9.70 3.33 -3.89
N VAL A 47 9.73 4.43 -3.17
CA VAL A 47 9.86 4.46 -1.72
C VAL A 47 8.63 5.15 -1.17
N GLU A 48 7.87 4.44 -0.34
CA GLU A 48 6.66 4.95 0.29
C GLU A 48 6.79 5.03 1.81
N LEU A 49 6.19 6.06 2.38
CA LEU A 49 5.92 6.18 3.81
C LEU A 49 4.42 6.32 3.97
N ASN A 50 3.80 5.30 4.49
CA ASN A 50 2.36 5.21 4.71
C ASN A 50 2.03 5.14 6.19
N SER A 51 0.79 5.39 6.55
CA SER A 51 0.31 5.24 7.92
C SER A 51 -1.20 5.07 7.99
N THR A 52 -1.65 4.28 8.96
CA THR A 52 -3.06 4.18 9.36
C THR A 52 -3.22 4.75 10.77
N TYR A 53 -4.10 5.73 10.93
CA TYR A 53 -4.65 6.11 12.23
C TYR A 53 -6.00 5.44 12.41
N GLY A 54 -6.27 4.88 13.58
CA GLY A 54 -7.54 4.22 13.86
C GLY A 54 -8.08 4.52 15.25
N THR A 55 -9.42 4.55 15.32
CA THR A 55 -10.15 4.63 16.60
C THR A 55 -10.90 3.35 16.83
N GLN A 56 -10.76 2.80 18.02
CA GLN A 56 -11.44 1.59 18.46
C GLN A 56 -12.64 1.94 19.33
N LYS A 57 -13.65 1.07 19.39
CA LYS A 57 -14.75 1.20 20.36
C LYS A 57 -14.31 0.82 21.76
N MET A 58 -13.37 -0.12 21.85
CA MET A 58 -12.72 -0.54 23.09
C MET A 58 -11.20 -0.44 22.85
N GLY A 59 -10.48 0.05 23.85
CA GLY A 59 -9.04 0.30 23.74
C GLY A 59 -8.69 1.69 23.23
N ASN A 60 -7.41 1.94 23.08
CA ASN A 60 -6.85 3.24 22.72
C ASN A 60 -6.77 3.43 21.21
N ALA A 61 -6.81 4.66 20.74
CA ALA A 61 -6.50 5.00 19.37
C ALA A 61 -5.03 4.64 19.05
N PHE A 62 -4.73 4.43 17.77
CA PHE A 62 -3.41 4.04 17.32
C PHE A 62 -2.99 4.75 16.04
N VAL A 63 -1.68 4.73 15.80
CA VAL A 63 -1.05 5.08 14.52
C VAL A 63 -0.13 3.93 14.13
N ALA A 64 -0.30 3.39 12.94
CA ALA A 64 0.49 2.29 12.39
C ALA A 64 1.22 2.77 11.13
N PRO A 65 2.42 3.34 11.26
CA PRO A 65 3.23 3.70 10.10
C PRO A 65 4.02 2.51 9.56
N TRP A 66 4.20 2.47 8.22
CA TRP A 66 5.08 1.53 7.56
C TRP A 66 5.88 2.19 6.43
N VAL A 67 7.04 1.63 6.17
CA VAL A 67 7.87 1.96 5.02
C VAL A 67 7.76 0.85 4.00
N GLU A 68 7.62 1.21 2.75
CA GLU A 68 7.46 0.31 1.62
C GLU A 68 8.51 0.63 0.56
N LEU A 69 9.11 -0.42 0.00
CA LEU A 69 10.08 -0.36 -1.08
C LEU A 69 9.56 -1.23 -2.22
N GLU A 70 9.03 -0.62 -3.25
CA GLU A 70 8.51 -1.30 -4.43
C GLU A 70 9.51 -1.23 -5.57
N TYR A 71 9.87 -2.38 -6.17
CA TYR A 71 10.81 -2.48 -7.27
C TYR A 71 10.21 -3.20 -8.48
N GLY A 72 10.16 -2.52 -9.61
CA GLY A 72 9.82 -3.11 -10.90
C GLY A 72 10.94 -4.01 -11.43
N ALA A 73 10.87 -5.31 -11.14
CA ALA A 73 11.89 -6.24 -11.60
C ALA A 73 11.82 -6.46 -13.13
N THR A 74 10.61 -6.57 -13.66
CA THR A 74 10.31 -6.67 -15.11
C THR A 74 8.95 -6.04 -15.40
N GLY A 75 8.52 -5.94 -16.66
CA GLY A 75 7.18 -5.44 -17.00
C GLY A 75 6.02 -6.34 -16.56
N TRP A 76 6.29 -7.51 -16.04
CA TRP A 76 5.28 -8.49 -15.57
C TRP A 76 5.49 -8.93 -14.11
N TRP A 77 6.52 -8.45 -13.44
CA TRP A 77 6.85 -8.78 -12.05
C TRP A 77 7.33 -7.55 -11.30
N THR A 78 6.64 -7.24 -10.23
CA THR A 78 7.00 -6.26 -9.21
C THR A 78 7.20 -6.98 -7.87
N THR A 79 8.18 -6.55 -7.10
CA THR A 79 8.43 -7.06 -5.74
C THR A 79 8.49 -5.90 -4.76
N GLU A 80 7.91 -6.10 -3.58
CA GLU A 80 7.79 -5.07 -2.55
C GLU A 80 8.24 -5.61 -1.20
N PHE A 81 8.82 -4.74 -0.40
CA PHE A 81 9.25 -5.07 0.95
C PHE A 81 8.77 -3.99 1.93
N TYR A 82 8.15 -4.43 3.01
CA TYR A 82 7.54 -3.59 4.02
C TYR A 82 8.19 -3.73 5.37
N LEU A 83 8.26 -2.63 6.12
CA LEU A 83 8.64 -2.58 7.51
C LEU A 83 7.53 -1.91 8.31
N ASP A 84 6.86 -2.67 9.16
CA ASP A 84 5.66 -2.28 9.87
C ASP A 84 5.97 -1.88 11.30
N THR A 85 5.34 -0.81 11.76
CA THR A 85 5.45 -0.32 13.14
C THR A 85 4.09 0.09 13.66
N GLN A 86 3.95 0.09 14.99
CA GLN A 86 2.71 0.39 15.68
C GLN A 86 2.97 1.30 16.86
N SER A 87 2.16 2.33 17.02
CA SER A 87 2.09 3.18 18.22
C SER A 87 0.65 3.25 18.70
N THR A 88 0.38 2.70 19.87
CA THR A 88 -0.93 2.79 20.55
C THR A 88 -0.85 3.87 21.63
N PHE A 89 -1.78 4.83 21.60
CA PHE A 89 -1.80 5.92 22.59
C PHE A 89 -1.98 5.36 24.01
N ASP A 90 -1.28 5.96 24.96
CA ASP A 90 -1.25 5.55 26.37
C ASP A 90 -0.77 4.10 26.59
N ASP A 91 -0.07 3.51 25.63
CA ASP A 91 0.54 2.18 25.73
C ASP A 91 2.02 2.22 25.29
N SER A 92 2.32 1.82 24.05
CA SER A 92 3.71 1.71 23.58
C SER A 92 3.84 1.89 22.08
N THR A 93 5.08 2.10 21.63
CA THR A 93 5.48 2.05 20.23
C THR A 93 6.43 0.88 20.03
N LEU A 94 6.18 0.07 18.99
CA LEU A 94 7.01 -1.11 18.69
C LEU A 94 7.07 -1.38 17.18
N PHE A 95 8.11 -2.11 16.79
CA PHE A 95 8.20 -2.74 15.49
C PHE A 95 7.28 -3.97 15.48
N THR A 96 6.40 -4.06 14.49
CA THR A 96 5.42 -5.15 14.40
C THR A 96 5.87 -6.27 13.49
N GLY A 97 6.62 -5.97 12.43
CA GLY A 97 7.09 -7.01 11.54
C GLY A 97 7.51 -6.50 10.16
N PHE A 98 7.62 -7.44 9.27
CA PHE A 98 7.92 -7.17 7.86
C PHE A 98 7.04 -8.03 6.97
N ARG A 99 6.86 -7.57 5.72
CA ARG A 99 6.13 -8.27 4.67
C ARG A 99 6.97 -8.29 3.40
N TRP A 100 6.80 -9.32 2.60
CA TRP A 100 7.44 -9.46 1.30
C TRP A 100 6.42 -9.88 0.26
N GLU A 101 6.10 -8.95 -0.62
CA GLU A 101 5.08 -9.05 -1.64
C GLU A 101 5.67 -9.29 -3.02
N ASN A 102 4.96 -10.01 -3.86
CA ASN A 102 5.28 -10.20 -5.27
C ASN A 102 3.99 -10.17 -6.09
N ARG A 103 3.97 -9.32 -7.12
CA ARG A 103 2.86 -9.23 -8.08
C ARG A 103 3.31 -9.71 -9.45
N PHE A 104 2.45 -10.48 -10.10
CA PHE A 104 2.71 -11.07 -11.42
C PHE A 104 1.55 -10.74 -12.36
N ARG A 105 1.84 -10.00 -13.41
CA ARG A 105 0.89 -9.64 -14.47
C ARG A 105 1.08 -10.57 -15.69
N PRO A 106 0.20 -11.56 -15.90
CA PRO A 106 0.37 -12.52 -17.00
C PRO A 106 0.08 -11.93 -18.39
N LEU A 107 -0.73 -10.86 -18.46
CA LEU A 107 -1.09 -10.21 -19.72
C LEU A 107 -0.31 -8.90 -19.89
N MET A 108 0.62 -8.90 -20.85
CA MET A 108 1.50 -7.74 -21.11
C MET A 108 0.82 -6.61 -21.92
N ARG A 109 -0.38 -6.83 -22.42
CA ARG A 109 -1.17 -5.82 -23.13
C ARG A 109 -2.42 -5.53 -22.33
N GLU A 110 -2.95 -4.33 -22.50
CA GLU A 110 -4.23 -3.95 -21.92
C GLU A 110 -5.37 -4.76 -22.53
N HIS A 111 -6.22 -5.28 -21.67
CA HIS A 111 -7.44 -5.99 -21.97
C HIS A 111 -8.62 -5.34 -21.22
N TRP A 112 -9.84 -5.78 -21.55
CA TRP A 112 -11.02 -5.34 -20.80
C TRP A 112 -10.93 -5.70 -19.31
N ILE A 113 -10.38 -6.85 -18.99
CA ILE A 113 -10.02 -7.28 -17.63
C ILE A 113 -8.56 -7.68 -17.64
N ASN A 114 -7.78 -7.11 -16.75
CA ASN A 114 -6.35 -7.36 -16.59
C ASN A 114 -6.12 -8.08 -15.26
N PRO A 115 -5.89 -9.39 -15.28
CA PRO A 115 -5.60 -10.14 -14.07
C PRO A 115 -4.18 -9.88 -13.59
N VAL A 116 -4.00 -9.80 -12.25
CA VAL A 116 -2.70 -9.87 -11.58
C VAL A 116 -2.79 -10.90 -10.47
N LEU A 117 -1.76 -11.70 -10.35
CA LEU A 117 -1.58 -12.65 -9.26
C LEU A 117 -0.65 -12.01 -8.23
N TYR A 118 -1.07 -12.04 -6.98
CA TYR A 118 -0.36 -11.49 -5.85
C TYR A 118 -0.04 -12.60 -4.86
N VAL A 119 1.16 -12.58 -4.32
CA VAL A 119 1.60 -13.46 -3.23
C VAL A 119 2.44 -12.64 -2.27
N GLU A 120 2.09 -12.66 -1.00
CA GLU A 120 2.83 -12.03 0.08
C GLU A 120 3.17 -13.05 1.17
N TYR A 121 4.34 -12.90 1.76
CA TYR A 121 4.71 -13.56 3.01
C TYR A 121 4.79 -12.49 4.10
N GLU A 122 4.10 -12.76 5.19
CA GLU A 122 4.05 -11.89 6.35
C GLU A 122 4.72 -12.54 7.56
N ASN A 123 5.48 -11.74 8.27
CA ASN A 123 6.07 -12.09 9.56
C ASN A 123 5.83 -10.91 10.51
N THR A 124 4.68 -10.95 11.15
CA THR A 124 4.20 -9.87 12.02
C THR A 124 3.91 -10.41 13.42
N ASN A 125 3.71 -9.52 14.36
CA ASN A 125 3.17 -9.88 15.67
C ASN A 125 1.73 -9.37 15.81
N GLY A 126 0.98 -9.91 16.78
CA GLY A 126 -0.43 -9.57 16.98
C GLY A 126 -0.73 -8.11 17.30
N ALA A 127 0.29 -7.27 17.51
CA ALA A 127 0.10 -5.83 17.69
C ALA A 127 0.03 -5.06 16.36
N ASP A 128 0.21 -5.70 15.21
CA ASP A 128 0.10 -5.04 13.91
C ASP A 128 -1.31 -4.52 13.66
N LYS A 129 -1.43 -3.24 13.29
CA LYS A 129 -2.68 -2.54 13.00
C LYS A 129 -2.59 -1.73 11.71
N THR A 130 -1.73 -2.12 10.79
CA THR A 130 -1.62 -1.46 9.48
C THR A 130 -2.93 -1.58 8.70
N LEU A 131 -3.64 -2.71 8.88
CA LEU A 131 -4.91 -3.03 8.22
C LEU A 131 -4.79 -2.89 6.70
N LYS A 132 -3.69 -3.35 6.13
CA LYS A 132 -3.50 -3.37 4.67
C LYS A 132 -4.58 -4.21 3.99
N GLU A 133 -4.97 -5.31 4.62
CA GLU A 133 -6.12 -6.15 4.25
C GLU A 133 -7.06 -6.33 5.44
N VAL A 134 -8.23 -6.87 5.15
CA VAL A 134 -9.21 -7.30 6.15
C VAL A 134 -9.73 -8.64 5.70
N VAL A 135 -9.39 -9.67 6.45
CA VAL A 135 -9.72 -11.07 6.14
C VAL A 135 -10.45 -11.74 7.29
N GLY A 136 -10.95 -12.92 7.06
CA GLY A 136 -11.52 -13.78 8.08
C GLY A 136 -12.60 -13.11 8.92
N PHE A 137 -12.45 -13.29 10.22
CA PHE A 137 -13.27 -12.64 11.25
C PHE A 137 -12.52 -11.54 12.00
N ASP A 138 -11.38 -11.08 11.49
CA ASP A 138 -10.60 -10.01 12.08
C ASP A 138 -11.43 -8.76 12.29
N ASN A 139 -11.33 -8.20 13.46
CA ASN A 139 -12.14 -7.07 13.85
C ASN A 139 -11.44 -6.18 14.92
N GLN A 140 -12.05 -5.04 15.23
CA GLN A 140 -11.49 -4.09 16.19
C GLN A 140 -11.25 -4.65 17.59
N PHE A 141 -11.87 -5.77 17.95
CA PHE A 141 -11.76 -6.36 19.28
C PHE A 141 -10.49 -7.20 19.44
N ASP A 142 -9.89 -7.64 18.36
CA ASP A 142 -8.65 -8.41 18.35
C ASP A 142 -7.48 -7.58 18.87
N PHE A 143 -7.58 -6.26 18.76
CA PHE A 143 -6.58 -5.29 19.23
C PHE A 143 -6.93 -4.61 20.55
N SER A 144 -7.84 -5.16 21.35
CA SER A 144 -8.27 -4.57 22.63
C SER A 144 -7.27 -4.80 23.75
N GLU A 145 -6.38 -5.78 23.62
CA GLU A 145 -5.34 -6.09 24.59
C GLU A 145 -4.16 -5.10 24.52
N PRO A 146 -3.39 -4.93 25.61
CA PRO A 146 -2.17 -4.13 25.58
C PRO A 146 -1.13 -4.68 24.60
N ASN A 147 -0.35 -3.80 23.97
CA ASN A 147 0.72 -4.18 23.06
C ASN A 147 1.75 -5.14 23.67
N SER A 148 1.96 -5.08 25.02
CA SER A 148 2.85 -6.00 25.73
C SER A 148 2.40 -7.47 25.67
N GLU A 149 1.09 -7.72 25.50
CA GLU A 149 0.54 -9.07 25.31
C GLU A 149 0.48 -9.43 23.84
N LEU A 150 -0.11 -8.57 22.99
CA LEU A 150 -0.27 -8.79 21.56
C LEU A 150 1.09 -9.06 20.86
N ARG A 151 2.16 -8.37 21.23
CA ARG A 151 3.51 -8.60 20.68
C ARG A 151 4.10 -9.98 20.93
N LYS A 152 3.50 -10.79 21.82
CA LYS A 152 3.94 -12.17 22.08
C LYS A 152 3.41 -13.16 21.06
N GLU A 153 2.36 -12.80 20.38
CA GLU A 153 1.82 -13.56 19.25
C GLU A 153 2.72 -13.35 18.05
N HIS A 154 3.04 -14.43 17.35
CA HIS A 154 3.84 -14.39 16.14
C HIS A 154 3.05 -15.00 15.00
N ASN A 155 2.76 -14.17 14.01
CA ASN A 155 2.03 -14.55 12.82
C ASN A 155 3.02 -14.76 11.68
N HIS A 156 2.89 -15.92 11.05
CA HIS A 156 3.57 -16.26 9.80
C HIS A 156 2.48 -16.61 8.80
N GLU A 157 2.24 -15.71 7.86
CA GLU A 157 1.10 -15.81 6.97
C GLU A 157 1.56 -15.78 5.53
N ILE A 158 0.79 -16.45 4.70
CA ILE A 158 0.88 -16.34 3.24
C ILE A 158 -0.45 -15.80 2.77
N GLU A 159 -0.40 -14.62 2.20
CA GLU A 159 -1.53 -14.02 1.53
C GLU A 159 -1.42 -14.21 0.02
N THR A 160 -2.55 -14.42 -0.62
CA THR A 160 -2.68 -14.44 -2.08
C THR A 160 -3.88 -13.60 -2.50
N LYS A 161 -3.72 -12.80 -3.55
CA LYS A 161 -4.84 -12.05 -4.15
C LYS A 161 -4.96 -12.40 -5.62
N LEU A 162 -6.20 -12.58 -6.06
CA LEU A 162 -6.56 -12.48 -7.46
C LEU A 162 -7.10 -11.07 -7.69
N ILE A 163 -6.33 -10.26 -8.41
CA ILE A 163 -6.67 -8.89 -8.75
C ILE A 163 -7.23 -8.90 -10.16
N LEU A 164 -8.43 -8.35 -10.35
CA LEU A 164 -9.07 -8.13 -11.63
C LEU A 164 -9.28 -6.63 -11.78
N SER A 165 -8.70 -6.03 -12.80
CA SER A 165 -8.74 -4.58 -12.94
C SER A 165 -8.98 -4.17 -14.39
N SER A 166 -9.68 -3.05 -14.57
CA SER A 166 -10.07 -2.50 -15.87
C SER A 166 -9.91 -0.98 -15.89
N ASP A 167 -9.36 -0.47 -16.99
CA ASP A 167 -9.37 0.95 -17.28
C ASP A 167 -10.35 1.25 -18.41
N TYR A 168 -11.30 2.14 -18.14
CA TYR A 168 -12.26 2.56 -19.13
C TYR A 168 -12.60 4.05 -19.03
N LYS A 169 -12.27 4.79 -20.08
CA LYS A 169 -12.52 6.26 -20.18
C LYS A 169 -12.00 7.04 -18.95
N GLY A 170 -10.83 6.66 -18.46
CA GLY A 170 -10.16 7.25 -17.31
C GLY A 170 -10.67 6.77 -15.96
N TRP A 171 -11.69 5.93 -15.91
CA TRP A 171 -12.05 5.20 -14.71
C TRP A 171 -11.17 3.96 -14.58
N ASN A 172 -10.58 3.76 -13.43
CA ASN A 172 -10.04 2.48 -13.01
C ASN A 172 -11.07 1.80 -12.10
N ILE A 173 -11.34 0.53 -12.34
CA ILE A 173 -12.18 -0.33 -11.50
C ILE A 173 -11.35 -1.57 -11.20
N SER A 174 -11.17 -1.87 -9.92
CA SER A 174 -10.37 -2.99 -9.44
C SER A 174 -11.14 -3.82 -8.45
N GLU A 175 -11.09 -5.13 -8.59
CA GLU A 175 -11.70 -6.13 -7.72
C GLU A 175 -10.60 -7.08 -7.26
N ASN A 176 -10.42 -7.22 -5.95
CA ASN A 176 -9.44 -8.12 -5.35
C ASN A 176 -10.16 -9.17 -4.51
N PHE A 177 -9.91 -10.42 -4.79
CA PHE A 177 -10.29 -11.52 -3.93
C PHE A 177 -9.07 -11.97 -3.13
N ILE A 178 -9.17 -11.90 -1.81
CA ILE A 178 -8.07 -12.11 -0.88
C ILE A 178 -8.25 -13.47 -0.22
N CYS A 179 -7.16 -14.21 -0.11
CA CYS A 179 -7.11 -15.51 0.54
C CYS A 179 -5.81 -15.58 1.35
N GLU A 180 -5.94 -15.71 2.65
CA GLU A 180 -4.84 -15.73 3.59
C GLU A 180 -4.77 -17.05 4.35
N LYS A 181 -3.55 -17.44 4.71
CA LYS A 181 -3.27 -18.64 5.48
C LYS A 181 -2.18 -18.37 6.50
N ASN A 182 -2.55 -18.33 7.76
CA ASN A 182 -1.58 -18.47 8.83
C ASN A 182 -0.95 -19.88 8.77
N LEU A 183 0.37 -19.96 8.76
CA LEU A 183 1.13 -21.22 8.65
C LEU A 183 1.04 -22.10 9.90
N GLY A 184 0.42 -21.60 10.98
CA GLY A 184 -0.02 -22.41 12.11
C GLY A 184 -1.24 -23.28 11.78
N HIS A 185 -2.09 -23.55 12.76
CA HIS A 185 -3.24 -24.45 12.62
C HIS A 185 -4.56 -23.75 12.28
N GLN A 186 -4.54 -22.46 11.95
CA GLN A 186 -5.74 -21.69 11.65
C GLN A 186 -6.32 -22.09 10.27
N PRO A 187 -7.64 -21.98 10.05
CA PRO A 187 -8.25 -22.21 8.74
C PRO A 187 -7.78 -21.15 7.73
N TRP A 188 -8.03 -21.39 6.43
CA TRP A 188 -7.94 -20.35 5.41
C TRP A 188 -8.95 -19.24 5.68
N GLU A 189 -8.52 -18.00 5.53
CA GLU A 189 -9.31 -16.81 5.70
C GLU A 189 -9.49 -16.08 4.36
N PHE A 190 -10.62 -15.41 4.21
CA PHE A 190 -10.99 -14.77 2.96
C PHE A 190 -11.41 -13.32 3.19
N GLY A 191 -11.08 -12.50 2.22
CA GLY A 191 -11.44 -11.10 2.18
C GLY A 191 -11.67 -10.61 0.75
N TYR A 192 -12.10 -9.37 0.65
CA TYR A 192 -12.27 -8.68 -0.61
C TYR A 192 -11.88 -7.22 -0.50
N ALA A 193 -11.42 -6.64 -1.61
CA ALA A 193 -11.33 -5.21 -1.78
C ALA A 193 -11.80 -4.82 -3.19
N VAL A 194 -12.57 -3.75 -3.27
CA VAL A 194 -13.03 -3.17 -4.53
C VAL A 194 -12.66 -1.69 -4.53
N GLY A 195 -11.98 -1.25 -5.59
CA GLY A 195 -11.58 0.14 -5.78
C GLY A 195 -12.18 0.73 -7.04
N VAL A 196 -12.56 1.99 -6.99
CA VAL A 196 -12.90 2.79 -8.16
C VAL A 196 -12.23 4.15 -8.05
N SER A 197 -11.54 4.58 -9.12
CA SER A 197 -10.86 5.87 -9.13
C SER A 197 -10.86 6.51 -10.51
N ARG A 198 -10.61 7.82 -10.53
CA ARG A 198 -10.51 8.58 -11.77
C ARG A 198 -9.68 9.85 -11.56
N PRO A 199 -8.78 10.21 -12.49
CA PRO A 199 -8.22 11.56 -12.54
C PRO A 199 -9.33 12.60 -12.72
N LEU A 200 -9.23 13.75 -12.05
CA LEU A 200 -10.21 14.84 -12.21
C LEU A 200 -10.24 15.37 -13.64
N ARG A 201 -9.11 15.25 -14.35
CA ARG A 201 -9.00 15.62 -15.76
C ARG A 201 -8.15 14.59 -16.51
N LEU A 202 -8.59 14.17 -17.69
CA LEU A 202 -7.88 13.19 -18.52
C LEU A 202 -6.85 13.80 -19.47
N ALA A 203 -7.00 15.08 -19.81
CA ALA A 203 -6.10 15.76 -20.73
C ALA A 203 -5.06 16.53 -19.94
N ALA A 204 -3.79 16.22 -20.18
CA ALA A 204 -2.69 17.01 -19.63
C ALA A 204 -2.74 18.45 -20.15
N THR A 205 -2.41 19.42 -19.29
CA THR A 205 -2.19 20.80 -19.71
C THR A 205 -0.81 20.93 -20.37
N SER A 206 -0.66 21.91 -21.28
CA SER A 206 0.63 22.16 -21.94
C SER A 206 1.68 22.73 -21.01
N GLU A 207 1.30 23.21 -19.83
CA GLU A 207 2.19 23.79 -18.83
C GLU A 207 2.31 22.86 -17.62
N ARG A 208 3.55 22.69 -17.14
CA ARG A 208 3.78 21.95 -15.88
C ARG A 208 3.21 22.73 -14.72
N CYS A 209 2.30 22.14 -14.01
CA CYS A 209 1.61 22.75 -12.91
C CYS A 209 1.44 21.72 -11.78
N ASN A 210 1.83 22.08 -10.57
CA ASN A 210 1.71 21.17 -9.42
C ASN A 210 0.25 21.02 -8.95
N PHE A 211 -0.57 22.05 -9.12
CA PHE A 211 -1.98 22.07 -8.68
C PHE A 211 -2.98 22.01 -9.84
N CYS A 212 -2.57 21.42 -10.96
CA CYS A 212 -3.50 21.18 -12.06
C CYS A 212 -4.44 20.02 -11.76
N SER A 213 -5.65 20.08 -12.29
CA SER A 213 -6.68 19.05 -12.02
C SER A 213 -6.32 17.65 -12.51
N GLU A 214 -5.47 17.54 -13.53
CA GLU A 214 -4.93 16.26 -14.01
C GLU A 214 -4.03 15.55 -12.99
N ASN A 215 -3.45 16.28 -12.03
CA ASN A 215 -2.61 15.71 -10.98
C ASN A 215 -3.40 15.18 -9.80
N PHE A 216 -4.72 15.35 -9.80
CA PHE A 216 -5.58 14.85 -8.74
C PHE A 216 -6.39 13.65 -9.22
N VAL A 217 -6.34 12.58 -8.44
CA VAL A 217 -7.19 11.40 -8.60
C VAL A 217 -8.16 11.35 -7.43
N VAL A 218 -9.42 11.09 -7.72
CA VAL A 218 -10.44 10.84 -6.71
C VAL A 218 -11.01 9.45 -6.87
N GLY A 219 -11.38 8.84 -5.78
CA GLY A 219 -11.92 7.48 -5.81
C GLY A 219 -12.55 7.06 -4.49
N ALA A 220 -12.83 5.80 -4.41
CA ALA A 220 -13.28 5.14 -3.19
C ALA A 220 -12.89 3.67 -3.21
N GLU A 221 -12.73 3.10 -2.03
CA GLU A 221 -12.54 1.67 -1.80
C GLU A 221 -13.67 1.14 -0.92
N MET A 222 -14.00 -0.12 -1.11
CA MET A 222 -14.83 -0.91 -0.20
C MET A 222 -14.12 -2.23 0.05
N TYR A 223 -13.92 -2.60 1.30
CA TYR A 223 -13.20 -3.82 1.64
C TYR A 223 -13.71 -4.43 2.94
N GLY A 224 -13.40 -5.73 3.13
CA GLY A 224 -13.82 -6.45 4.33
C GLY A 224 -13.61 -7.95 4.26
N GLY A 225 -13.82 -8.61 5.39
CA GLY A 225 -13.68 -10.05 5.54
C GLY A 225 -14.87 -10.82 4.96
N LEU A 226 -14.58 -12.04 4.51
CA LEU A 226 -15.56 -13.01 4.02
C LEU A 226 -15.63 -14.24 4.91
N GLY A 227 -15.00 -14.21 6.10
CA GLY A 227 -14.90 -15.34 7.00
C GLY A 227 -13.85 -16.36 6.59
N THR A 228 -14.00 -17.58 7.05
CA THR A 228 -13.01 -18.65 6.89
C THR A 228 -13.51 -19.78 5.98
N ALA A 229 -12.63 -20.71 5.60
CA ALA A 229 -13.01 -21.92 4.86
C ALA A 229 -14.04 -22.78 5.61
N ALA A 230 -14.06 -22.71 6.95
CA ALA A 230 -15.06 -23.41 7.77
C ALA A 230 -16.40 -22.66 7.84
N ARG A 231 -16.37 -21.33 7.70
CA ARG A 231 -17.56 -20.46 7.77
C ARG A 231 -17.39 -19.26 6.85
N PHE A 232 -17.76 -19.43 5.59
CA PHE A 232 -17.77 -18.34 4.61
C PHE A 232 -19.03 -17.49 4.80
N THR A 233 -18.89 -16.22 5.20
CA THR A 233 -20.02 -15.34 5.54
C THR A 233 -19.59 -13.88 5.59
N LEU A 234 -20.53 -12.98 5.34
CA LEU A 234 -20.39 -11.53 5.61
C LEU A 234 -20.80 -11.15 7.04
N SER A 235 -21.44 -12.08 7.76
CA SER A 235 -21.92 -11.80 9.12
C SER A 235 -20.83 -12.06 10.15
N GLY A 236 -20.55 -11.05 10.97
CA GLY A 236 -19.52 -11.13 12.00
C GLY A 236 -18.13 -10.67 11.55
N THR A 237 -17.96 -10.36 10.28
CA THR A 237 -16.73 -9.82 9.68
C THR A 237 -16.73 -8.29 9.67
N SER A 238 -15.57 -7.67 9.52
CA SER A 238 -15.41 -6.21 9.41
C SER A 238 -15.59 -5.75 7.97
N HIS A 239 -16.22 -4.60 7.77
CA HIS A 239 -16.42 -3.98 6.46
C HIS A 239 -16.23 -2.47 6.53
N TYR A 240 -15.64 -1.90 5.48
CA TYR A 240 -15.30 -0.49 5.41
C TYR A 240 -15.65 0.10 4.05
N VAL A 241 -15.94 1.41 4.05
CA VAL A 241 -15.94 2.25 2.86
C VAL A 241 -14.98 3.41 3.08
N ALA A 242 -14.15 3.71 2.09
CA ALA A 242 -13.06 4.66 2.21
C ALA A 242 -12.94 5.51 0.93
N PRO A 243 -13.51 6.73 0.89
CA PRO A 243 -13.21 7.68 -0.18
C PRO A 243 -11.73 8.04 -0.16
N LEU A 244 -11.13 8.29 -1.31
CA LEU A 244 -9.72 8.62 -1.43
C LEU A 244 -9.47 9.81 -2.35
N VAL A 245 -8.38 10.49 -2.07
CA VAL A 245 -7.79 11.51 -2.94
C VAL A 245 -6.29 11.23 -3.03
N ALA A 246 -5.78 11.19 -4.26
CA ALA A 246 -4.35 11.20 -4.53
C ALA A 246 -3.96 12.49 -5.25
N TRP A 247 -2.76 12.98 -4.96
CA TRP A 247 -2.14 14.12 -5.61
C TRP A 247 -0.77 13.72 -6.13
N GLU A 248 -0.69 13.54 -7.43
CA GLU A 248 0.48 13.05 -8.16
C GLU A 248 1.24 14.23 -8.76
N LEU A 249 2.46 14.47 -8.29
CA LEU A 249 3.26 15.61 -8.74
C LEU A 249 4.13 15.23 -9.95
N PRO A 250 4.38 16.16 -10.90
CA PRO A 250 5.20 15.89 -12.07
C PRO A 250 6.66 15.55 -11.79
N ASN A 251 7.11 15.59 -10.55
CA ASN A 251 8.48 15.26 -10.12
C ASN A 251 8.61 13.85 -9.53
N GLY A 252 7.55 13.02 -9.61
CA GLY A 252 7.52 11.67 -9.09
C GLY A 252 7.16 11.56 -7.60
N VAL A 253 6.80 12.66 -6.95
CA VAL A 253 6.24 12.63 -5.59
C VAL A 253 4.73 12.48 -5.66
N SER A 254 4.15 11.60 -4.87
CA SER A 254 2.71 11.52 -4.70
C SER A 254 2.29 11.60 -3.22
N PHE A 255 1.07 12.06 -3.00
CA PHE A 255 0.43 12.10 -1.70
C PHE A 255 -0.94 11.45 -1.81
N ARG A 256 -1.28 10.60 -0.84
CA ARG A 256 -2.57 9.93 -0.78
C ARG A 256 -3.20 10.14 0.59
N VAL A 257 -4.52 10.27 0.60
CA VAL A 257 -5.30 10.32 1.84
C VAL A 257 -6.65 9.63 1.63
N SER A 258 -7.05 8.83 2.62
CA SER A 258 -8.30 8.07 2.58
C SER A 258 -8.88 7.93 3.99
N PRO A 259 -9.96 8.66 4.33
CA PRO A 259 -10.73 8.38 5.53
C PRO A 259 -11.60 7.12 5.32
N GLY A 260 -11.44 6.13 6.18
CA GLY A 260 -12.19 4.88 6.18
C GLY A 260 -13.27 4.86 7.26
N PHE A 261 -14.46 4.42 6.92
CA PHE A 261 -15.61 4.35 7.81
C PHE A 261 -16.07 2.90 7.96
N GLY A 262 -16.11 2.41 9.20
CA GLY A 262 -16.64 1.08 9.50
C GLY A 262 -18.15 1.01 9.25
N LEU A 263 -18.58 -0.03 8.56
CA LEU A 263 -19.98 -0.22 8.16
C LEU A 263 -20.80 -1.03 9.16
N ASN A 264 -20.14 -1.66 10.12
CA ASN A 264 -20.81 -2.49 11.14
C ASN A 264 -20.09 -2.40 12.49
N ASP A 265 -20.64 -3.12 13.48
CA ASP A 265 -20.13 -3.08 14.86
C ASP A 265 -18.79 -3.80 15.04
N ASN A 266 -18.38 -4.68 14.15
CA ASN A 266 -17.10 -5.38 14.19
C ASN A 266 -15.96 -4.50 13.67
N SER A 267 -16.26 -3.53 12.81
CA SER A 267 -15.29 -2.63 12.20
C SER A 267 -14.82 -1.54 13.17
N HIS A 268 -13.60 -1.06 12.99
CA HIS A 268 -13.17 0.21 13.55
C HIS A 268 -14.14 1.32 13.13
N ARG A 269 -14.46 2.24 14.05
CA ARG A 269 -15.39 3.32 13.73
C ARG A 269 -14.86 4.23 12.63
N PHE A 270 -13.58 4.55 12.72
CA PHE A 270 -12.90 5.47 11.82
C PHE A 270 -11.44 5.06 11.65
N LEU A 271 -11.00 5.04 10.42
CA LEU A 271 -9.61 4.91 10.01
C LEU A 271 -9.25 6.14 9.18
N LEU A 272 -8.02 6.62 9.31
CA LEU A 272 -7.48 7.62 8.39
C LEU A 272 -6.16 7.08 7.87
N ARG A 273 -6.10 6.85 6.57
CA ARG A 273 -4.86 6.47 5.90
C ARG A 273 -4.28 7.65 5.17
N TRP A 274 -2.98 7.79 5.22
CA TRP A 274 -2.24 8.74 4.41
C TRP A 274 -0.90 8.15 4.02
N GLY A 275 -0.37 8.61 2.89
CA GLY A 275 0.92 8.18 2.41
C GLY A 275 1.59 9.24 1.57
N VAL A 276 2.88 9.16 1.49
CA VAL A 276 3.73 9.89 0.57
C VAL A 276 4.67 8.92 -0.11
N SER A 277 4.82 9.03 -1.41
CA SER A 277 5.72 8.19 -2.18
C SER A 277 6.64 9.01 -3.07
N TYR A 278 7.76 8.39 -3.45
CA TYR A 278 8.70 8.95 -4.40
C TYR A 278 9.27 7.87 -5.31
N GLU A 279 9.05 8.01 -6.61
CA GLU A 279 9.59 7.12 -7.62
C GLU A 279 11.00 7.54 -8.05
N ILE A 280 11.92 6.59 -8.03
CA ILE A 280 13.31 6.72 -8.52
C ILE A 280 13.42 5.98 -9.85
N SER A 281 13.00 6.64 -10.93
CA SER A 281 13.03 6.08 -12.26
C SER A 281 14.42 5.59 -12.69
N GLY A 282 14.48 4.39 -13.23
CA GLY A 282 15.71 3.76 -13.72
C GLY A 282 16.75 3.50 -12.63
N PHE A 283 16.32 3.27 -11.40
CA PHE A 283 17.15 2.95 -10.23
C PHE A 283 18.16 1.84 -10.53
N GLY A 284 17.76 0.74 -11.16
CA GLY A 284 18.62 -0.37 -11.50
C GLY A 284 19.80 0.01 -12.43
N ARG A 285 19.59 0.97 -13.34
CA ARG A 285 20.68 1.51 -14.19
C ARG A 285 21.63 2.38 -13.39
N LYS A 286 21.08 3.22 -12.48
CA LYS A 286 21.87 4.09 -11.60
C LYS A 286 22.77 3.27 -10.69
N VAL A 287 22.24 2.19 -10.10
CA VAL A 287 23.01 1.28 -9.24
C VAL A 287 24.12 0.60 -10.05
N ARG A 288 23.84 0.05 -11.23
CA ARG A 288 24.88 -0.60 -12.06
C ARG A 288 26.03 0.36 -12.43
N SER A 289 25.72 1.63 -12.66
CA SER A 289 26.77 2.62 -13.00
C SER A 289 27.69 2.98 -11.83
N LEU A 290 27.35 2.62 -10.59
CA LEU A 290 28.22 2.82 -9.43
C LEU A 290 29.29 1.74 -9.28
N PHE A 291 29.12 0.60 -9.98
CA PHE A 291 30.00 -0.57 -9.92
C PHE A 291 30.80 -0.80 -11.23
N GLN A 292 30.64 0.09 -12.19
CA GLN A 292 31.43 0.16 -13.42
C GLN A 292 32.48 1.29 -13.35
#